data_4771d49836b2a44e739f0d9f2377f083
#
_entry.id   4771d49836b2a44e739f0d9f2377f083
#
_cell.length_a   1.000
_cell.length_b   1.000
_cell.length_c   1.000
_cell.angle_alpha   90.00
_cell.angle_beta   90.00
_cell.angle_gamma   90.00
#
_symmetry.space_group_name_H-M   'P 1'
#
loop_
_entity.id
_entity.type
_entity.pdbx_description
1 polymer ?
#
loop_
_entity_poly.entity_id
_entity_poly.type
_entity_poly.pdbx_seq_one_letter_code
_entity_poly.pdbx_strand_id
1 'polypeptide(L)'
;MNQKYLPYAFLSLLFTLFLTLPSACIDDPEVEPGIQNAHTPQMGETVTINALTASSVTLTATVVQANGAAVTERGFCWSEQAHPTVDHHTKVFGKGIGEYQGTVDGLVNGRDYYIRPYARNAKGVAYGEERKVQTQTGLGLVHTFIIADSTRAATAVCGGRIEISGEGEILARGVYYSTSPDMNPKDSVLSTSAADSFLCPIRGLRPSTTYYVEAFVRNHFGVYNGTRKSFTTTDGRSVVSSLAVLHVSYTSASVSATVLSAGDAPIEERGFCWSTLPDPTLTNSPHVEVGSGTSENASFPPLSPERLPSGQTTHRAIPTTSSAGTKPPCASPWC
;
A
#
# COMPACT_ATOMS: atom_id res chain seq x y z
N MET A 1 1.55 47.38 -76.98
CA MET A 1 0.96 48.31 -78.02
C MET A 1 0.18 49.38 -77.31
N ASN A 2 0.68 50.60 -77.50
CA ASN A 2 0.00 51.91 -77.43
C ASN A 2 -0.64 52.31 -76.05
N GLN A 3 0.02 53.19 -75.32
CA GLN A 3 0.33 54.61 -75.44
C GLN A 3 -0.92 55.48 -75.81
N LYS A 4 -1.25 56.46 -74.91
CA LYS A 4 -1.17 57.91 -75.12
C LYS A 4 -1.81 58.66 -73.96
N TYR A 5 -1.01 59.41 -73.18
CA TYR A 5 -0.77 60.86 -73.19
C TYR A 5 -1.97 61.76 -72.94
N LEU A 6 -1.90 62.48 -71.79
CA LEU A 6 -2.01 63.89 -71.43
C LEU A 6 -2.63 64.83 -72.44
N PRO A 7 -3.10 66.06 -72.14
CA PRO A 7 -2.50 67.05 -71.28
C PRO A 7 -3.39 68.10 -70.52
N TYR A 8 -2.74 68.73 -69.53
CA TYR A 8 -2.65 70.13 -69.13
C TYR A 8 -3.88 71.09 -69.13
N ALA A 9 -4.06 71.78 -68.08
CA ALA A 9 -3.90 73.17 -67.71
C ALA A 9 -5.20 73.99 -67.49
N PHE A 10 -5.22 74.72 -66.44
CA PHE A 10 -5.40 76.12 -66.18
C PHE A 10 -5.98 76.34 -64.80
N LEU A 11 -5.26 76.91 -63.93
CA LEU A 11 -5.02 78.27 -63.46
C LEU A 11 -6.15 78.92 -62.65
N SER A 12 -5.81 79.18 -61.44
CA SER A 12 -6.12 80.30 -60.53
C SER A 12 -7.59 80.69 -60.30
N LEU A 13 -7.97 80.64 -58.99
CA LEU A 13 -8.41 81.89 -58.34
C LEU A 13 -8.34 81.73 -56.78
N LEU A 14 -7.65 82.68 -56.18
CA LEU A 14 -7.64 82.91 -54.74
C LEU A 14 -9.06 83.11 -54.21
N PHE A 15 -9.43 82.40 -53.16
CA PHE A 15 -10.36 82.92 -52.19
C PHE A 15 -9.96 82.48 -50.80
N THR A 16 -9.32 83.35 -50.05
CA THR A 16 -9.04 83.21 -48.63
C THR A 16 -10.36 83.23 -47.86
N LEU A 17 -10.76 82.08 -47.40
CA LEU A 17 -11.78 82.02 -46.34
C LEU A 17 -11.10 81.42 -45.09
N PHE A 18 -10.79 82.30 -44.18
CA PHE A 18 -10.41 81.99 -42.79
C PHE A 18 -11.63 81.34 -42.13
N LEU A 19 -11.73 80.00 -42.19
CA LEU A 19 -12.61 79.29 -41.28
C LEU A 19 -11.80 78.99 -40.04
N THR A 20 -12.07 79.68 -38.94
CA THR A 20 -11.68 79.33 -37.61
C THR A 20 -12.37 78.01 -37.24
N LEU A 21 -11.64 76.89 -37.40
CA LEU A 21 -12.03 75.63 -36.79
C LEU A 21 -11.90 75.80 -35.28
N PRO A 22 -12.92 75.55 -34.46
CA PRO A 22 -12.72 75.42 -33.03
C PRO A 22 -11.76 74.28 -32.82
N SER A 23 -10.67 74.55 -32.07
CA SER A 23 -9.81 73.52 -31.51
C SER A 23 -10.71 72.64 -30.65
N ALA A 24 -11.18 71.51 -31.21
CA ALA A 24 -11.72 70.45 -30.38
C ALA A 24 -10.55 69.97 -29.52
N CYS A 25 -10.55 70.38 -28.25
CA CYS A 25 -9.85 69.63 -27.25
C CYS A 25 -10.26 68.13 -27.47
N ILE A 26 -9.35 67.34 -27.92
CA ILE A 26 -9.45 65.90 -27.72
C ILE A 26 -9.42 65.80 -26.17
N ASP A 27 -10.56 65.58 -25.58
CA ASP A 27 -10.62 65.11 -24.22
C ASP A 27 -9.78 63.81 -24.21
N ASP A 28 -8.54 63.95 -23.72
CA ASP A 28 -7.81 62.78 -23.25
C ASP A 28 -8.77 62.07 -22.30
N PRO A 29 -8.96 60.74 -22.46
CA PRO A 29 -9.82 59.99 -21.53
C PRO A 29 -9.37 60.37 -20.13
N GLU A 30 -10.28 61.01 -19.35
CA GLU A 30 -10.01 61.36 -17.95
C GLU A 30 -9.43 60.17 -17.25
N VAL A 31 -8.10 60.22 -17.06
CA VAL A 31 -7.42 59.29 -16.17
C VAL A 31 -7.93 59.66 -14.79
N GLU A 32 -8.75 58.78 -14.21
CA GLU A 32 -9.29 58.94 -12.85
C GLU A 32 -8.22 59.54 -11.91
N PRO A 33 -8.50 60.68 -11.22
CA PRO A 33 -7.46 61.44 -10.51
C PRO A 33 -6.74 60.69 -9.39
N GLY A 34 -7.16 59.50 -9.05
CA GLY A 34 -6.53 58.63 -8.04
C GLY A 34 -5.48 57.66 -8.59
N ILE A 35 -5.42 57.45 -9.92
CA ILE A 35 -4.59 56.37 -10.48
C ILE A 35 -3.15 56.80 -10.77
N GLN A 36 -2.90 58.10 -10.93
CA GLN A 36 -1.56 58.60 -11.31
C GLN A 36 -0.48 58.28 -10.25
N ASN A 37 -0.81 58.27 -8.96
CA ASN A 37 0.08 57.93 -7.84
C ASN A 37 -0.16 56.52 -7.29
N ALA A 38 -0.89 55.70 -8.00
CA ALA A 38 -1.15 54.33 -7.57
C ALA A 38 0.06 53.43 -7.79
N HIS A 39 0.26 52.49 -6.91
CA HIS A 39 1.27 51.44 -6.97
C HIS A 39 0.60 50.06 -6.96
N THR A 40 1.40 49.03 -7.16
CA THR A 40 0.92 47.64 -6.98
C THR A 40 0.41 47.45 -5.54
N PRO A 41 -0.51 46.52 -5.29
CA PRO A 41 -1.01 46.21 -3.96
C PRO A 41 0.13 45.85 -2.98
N GLN A 42 -0.12 46.07 -1.69
CA GLN A 42 0.79 45.57 -0.65
C GLN A 42 0.27 44.26 -0.07
N MET A 43 1.10 43.24 -0.12
CA MET A 43 0.83 41.95 0.49
C MET A 43 1.30 41.94 1.95
N GLY A 44 0.63 41.15 2.78
CA GLY A 44 1.08 40.87 4.15
C GLY A 44 2.32 39.99 4.15
N GLU A 45 3.09 40.06 5.22
CA GLU A 45 4.34 39.33 5.39
C GLU A 45 4.12 37.83 5.70
N THR A 46 2.93 37.46 6.18
CA THR A 46 2.68 36.09 6.64
C THR A 46 1.75 35.34 5.71
N VAL A 47 2.17 34.11 5.34
CA VAL A 47 1.35 33.11 4.65
C VAL A 47 1.23 31.89 5.54
N THR A 48 0.02 31.54 5.94
CA THR A 48 -0.25 30.40 6.83
C THR A 48 -0.75 29.20 6.02
N ILE A 49 -0.18 28.03 6.29
CA ILE A 49 -0.68 26.75 5.76
C ILE A 49 -1.68 26.21 6.79
N ASN A 50 -2.95 26.11 6.40
CA ASN A 50 -4.04 25.64 7.25
C ASN A 50 -4.27 24.12 7.13
N ALA A 51 -4.10 23.58 5.91
CA ALA A 51 -4.22 22.15 5.65
C ALA A 51 -3.34 21.76 4.48
N LEU A 52 -2.83 20.53 4.52
CA LEU A 52 -2.00 19.93 3.47
C LEU A 52 -2.40 18.48 3.31
N THR A 53 -2.71 18.09 2.08
CA THR A 53 -3.10 16.73 1.70
C THR A 53 -2.18 16.18 0.60
N ALA A 54 -2.51 15.01 0.05
CA ALA A 54 -1.78 14.44 -1.08
C ALA A 54 -2.01 15.20 -2.40
N SER A 55 -3.11 15.94 -2.51
CA SER A 55 -3.49 16.61 -3.78
C SER A 55 -3.87 18.07 -3.63
N SER A 56 -3.80 18.63 -2.42
CA SER A 56 -4.20 20.01 -2.17
C SER A 56 -3.45 20.65 -1.00
N VAL A 57 -3.45 21.97 -0.98
CA VAL A 57 -3.01 22.78 0.15
C VAL A 57 -3.98 23.95 0.35
N THR A 58 -4.37 24.20 1.59
CA THR A 58 -5.18 25.36 1.98
C THR A 58 -4.29 26.39 2.67
N LEU A 59 -4.32 27.61 2.18
CA LEU A 59 -3.48 28.70 2.70
C LEU A 59 -4.33 29.94 3.01
N THR A 60 -3.84 30.72 3.97
CA THR A 60 -4.36 32.04 4.29
C THR A 60 -3.29 33.10 4.03
N ALA A 61 -3.68 34.22 3.41
CA ALA A 61 -2.83 35.38 3.14
C ALA A 61 -3.64 36.65 3.25
N THR A 62 -2.96 37.78 3.32
CA THR A 62 -3.59 39.12 3.50
C THR A 62 -3.12 40.09 2.43
N VAL A 63 -4.06 40.84 1.85
CA VAL A 63 -3.76 42.08 1.10
C VAL A 63 -3.92 43.24 2.05
N VAL A 64 -2.81 43.92 2.38
CA VAL A 64 -2.80 45.00 3.41
C VAL A 64 -3.32 46.30 2.86
N GLN A 65 -2.88 46.71 1.64
CA GLN A 65 -3.27 47.95 1.02
C GLN A 65 -3.47 47.80 -0.49
N ALA A 66 -4.41 48.53 -1.02
CA ALA A 66 -4.70 48.64 -2.45
C ALA A 66 -3.78 49.63 -3.20
N ASN A 67 -3.12 50.53 -2.48
CA ASN A 67 -2.17 51.51 -2.98
C ASN A 67 -2.71 52.40 -4.12
N GLY A 68 -3.90 52.99 -3.91
CA GLY A 68 -4.50 53.99 -4.79
C GLY A 68 -5.25 53.43 -6.01
N ALA A 69 -5.24 52.14 -6.24
CA ALA A 69 -6.04 51.49 -7.27
C ALA A 69 -6.71 50.22 -6.70
N ALA A 70 -7.98 50.01 -7.05
CA ALA A 70 -8.74 48.88 -6.50
C ALA A 70 -8.07 47.53 -6.84
N VAL A 71 -7.99 46.64 -5.86
CA VAL A 71 -7.53 45.24 -6.06
C VAL A 71 -8.64 44.47 -6.77
N THR A 72 -8.39 44.18 -8.03
CA THR A 72 -9.33 43.49 -8.93
C THR A 72 -9.29 41.96 -8.78
N GLU A 73 -8.14 41.43 -8.34
CA GLU A 73 -7.90 39.99 -8.23
C GLU A 73 -6.92 39.73 -7.08
N ARG A 74 -7.19 38.68 -6.30
CA ARG A 74 -6.25 38.12 -5.33
C ARG A 74 -6.36 36.60 -5.32
N GLY A 75 -5.24 35.91 -5.06
CA GLY A 75 -5.20 34.46 -5.12
C GLY A 75 -3.84 33.89 -4.79
N PHE A 76 -3.63 32.67 -5.25
CA PHE A 76 -2.35 31.98 -5.14
C PHE A 76 -1.85 31.55 -6.52
N CYS A 77 -0.55 31.67 -6.73
CA CYS A 77 0.16 31.06 -7.87
C CYS A 77 1.15 30.03 -7.34
N TRP A 78 1.38 28.95 -8.14
CA TRP A 78 2.27 27.85 -7.73
C TRP A 78 2.99 27.22 -8.90
N SER A 79 4.11 26.57 -8.58
CA SER A 79 4.96 25.82 -9.51
C SER A 79 5.80 24.78 -8.75
N GLU A 80 6.34 23.78 -9.45
CA GLU A 80 7.39 22.91 -8.91
C GLU A 80 8.75 23.62 -8.84
N GLN A 81 8.88 24.79 -9.47
CA GLN A 81 10.08 25.64 -9.42
C GLN A 81 9.87 26.84 -8.50
N ALA A 82 10.93 27.31 -7.85
CA ALA A 82 10.90 28.49 -6.99
C ALA A 82 10.49 29.77 -7.76
N HIS A 83 9.96 30.71 -7.01
CA HIS A 83 9.51 32.03 -7.50
C HIS A 83 8.38 31.97 -8.51
N PRO A 84 7.27 31.23 -8.23
CA PRO A 84 6.12 31.22 -9.12
C PRO A 84 5.53 32.62 -9.31
N THR A 85 5.06 32.86 -10.53
CA THR A 85 4.37 34.08 -10.94
C THR A 85 2.96 33.75 -11.44
N VAL A 86 2.16 34.76 -11.75
CA VAL A 86 0.83 34.55 -12.33
C VAL A 86 0.84 33.92 -13.74
N ASP A 87 2.02 33.79 -14.37
CA ASP A 87 2.20 33.10 -15.64
C ASP A 87 2.32 31.57 -15.49
N HIS A 88 2.48 31.12 -14.27
CA HIS A 88 2.44 29.70 -13.89
C HIS A 88 1.00 29.26 -13.57
N HIS A 89 0.83 28.23 -12.75
CA HIS A 89 -0.50 27.86 -12.28
C HIS A 89 -1.05 28.91 -11.33
N THR A 90 -2.30 29.30 -11.50
CA THR A 90 -2.97 30.31 -10.66
C THR A 90 -4.39 29.90 -10.32
N LYS A 91 -4.86 30.35 -9.15
CA LYS A 91 -6.26 30.26 -8.76
C LYS A 91 -6.68 31.52 -8.01
N VAL A 92 -7.77 32.11 -8.45
CA VAL A 92 -8.32 33.35 -7.89
C VAL A 92 -9.22 33.03 -6.70
N PHE A 93 -9.09 33.80 -5.62
CA PHE A 93 -9.90 33.66 -4.40
C PHE A 93 -10.57 34.95 -3.98
N GLY A 94 -10.84 35.86 -4.93
CA GLY A 94 -11.62 37.05 -4.73
C GLY A 94 -10.90 38.33 -5.16
N LYS A 95 -11.38 39.46 -4.62
CA LYS A 95 -10.90 40.81 -4.88
C LYS A 95 -10.90 41.64 -3.60
N GLY A 96 -10.28 42.82 -3.64
CA GLY A 96 -10.23 43.75 -2.51
C GLY A 96 -9.12 43.45 -1.52
N ILE A 97 -9.04 44.27 -0.47
CA ILE A 97 -8.08 44.14 0.64
C ILE A 97 -8.60 43.19 1.72
N GLY A 98 -7.76 42.87 2.68
CA GLY A 98 -8.06 42.02 3.83
C GLY A 98 -7.54 40.58 3.68
N GLU A 99 -7.82 39.77 4.68
CA GLU A 99 -7.46 38.35 4.71
C GLU A 99 -8.32 37.57 3.73
N TYR A 100 -7.72 36.54 3.14
CA TYR A 100 -8.41 35.56 2.31
C TYR A 100 -7.78 34.19 2.48
N GLN A 101 -8.62 33.18 2.38
CA GLN A 101 -8.23 31.78 2.41
C GLN A 101 -8.57 31.13 1.07
N GLY A 102 -7.75 30.20 0.64
CA GLY A 102 -8.00 29.46 -0.59
C GLY A 102 -7.34 28.08 -0.59
N THR A 103 -7.96 27.15 -1.29
CA THR A 103 -7.43 25.81 -1.50
C THR A 103 -6.91 25.70 -2.92
N VAL A 104 -5.61 25.47 -3.04
CA VAL A 104 -4.93 25.04 -4.26
C VAL A 104 -5.09 23.53 -4.35
N ASP A 105 -5.67 23.04 -5.43
CA ASP A 105 -5.97 21.61 -5.68
C ASP A 105 -5.34 21.13 -6.98
N GLY A 106 -5.47 19.83 -7.29
CA GLY A 106 -4.89 19.20 -8.46
C GLY A 106 -3.38 19.03 -8.39
N LEU A 107 -2.81 19.06 -7.19
CA LEU A 107 -1.39 18.80 -6.97
C LEU A 107 -1.08 17.30 -7.09
N VAL A 108 0.14 16.96 -7.49
CA VAL A 108 0.63 15.58 -7.53
C VAL A 108 1.15 15.19 -6.14
N ASN A 109 0.80 14.01 -5.67
CA ASN A 109 1.19 13.50 -4.37
C ASN A 109 2.72 13.29 -4.24
N GLY A 110 3.25 13.56 -3.06
CA GLY A 110 4.67 13.40 -2.73
C GLY A 110 5.61 14.36 -3.46
N ARG A 111 5.09 15.46 -4.02
CA ARG A 111 5.85 16.46 -4.79
C ARG A 111 6.07 17.74 -4.01
N ASP A 112 7.20 18.39 -4.29
CA ASP A 112 7.51 19.73 -3.81
C ASP A 112 6.84 20.78 -4.68
N TYR A 113 6.18 21.75 -4.04
CA TYR A 113 5.61 22.93 -4.68
C TYR A 113 6.04 24.19 -3.97
N TYR A 114 6.26 25.25 -4.74
CA TYR A 114 6.42 26.62 -4.26
C TYR A 114 5.12 27.36 -4.52
N ILE A 115 4.58 28.04 -3.52
CA ILE A 115 3.29 28.73 -3.58
C ILE A 115 3.47 30.14 -3.08
N ARG A 116 2.93 31.11 -3.82
CA ARG A 116 2.95 32.53 -3.44
C ARG A 116 1.55 33.11 -3.52
N PRO A 117 1.13 33.89 -2.51
CA PRO A 117 -0.05 34.71 -2.65
C PRO A 117 0.25 35.88 -3.60
N TYR A 118 -0.75 36.31 -4.33
CA TYR A 118 -0.65 37.47 -5.19
C TYR A 118 -1.90 38.32 -5.11
N ALA A 119 -1.75 39.62 -5.44
CA ALA A 119 -2.86 40.53 -5.67
C ALA A 119 -2.54 41.41 -6.88
N ARG A 120 -3.57 41.75 -7.65
CA ARG A 120 -3.49 42.55 -8.88
C ARG A 120 -4.36 43.78 -8.77
N ASN A 121 -3.86 44.93 -9.25
CA ASN A 121 -4.63 46.13 -9.53
C ASN A 121 -4.25 46.70 -10.91
N ALA A 122 -4.75 47.85 -11.27
CA ALA A 122 -4.46 48.51 -12.54
C ALA A 122 -2.96 48.84 -12.78
N LYS A 123 -2.12 48.83 -11.74
CA LYS A 123 -0.68 49.11 -11.80
C LYS A 123 0.19 47.83 -11.89
N GLY A 124 -0.40 46.66 -11.71
CA GLY A 124 0.32 45.39 -11.84
C GLY A 124 0.02 44.39 -10.73
N VAL A 125 0.91 43.42 -10.61
CA VAL A 125 0.81 42.29 -9.65
C VAL A 125 1.85 42.45 -8.55
N ALA A 126 1.41 42.27 -7.31
CA ALA A 126 2.27 42.10 -6.15
C ALA A 126 2.21 40.69 -5.65
N TYR A 127 3.35 40.18 -5.18
CA TYR A 127 3.50 38.83 -4.63
C TYR A 127 3.89 38.90 -3.16
N GLY A 128 3.30 38.05 -2.34
CA GLY A 128 3.69 37.87 -0.94
C GLY A 128 4.81 36.84 -0.75
N GLU A 129 5.01 36.47 0.50
CA GLU A 129 6.03 35.47 0.88
C GLU A 129 5.79 34.12 0.19
N GLU A 130 6.86 33.51 -0.30
CA GLU A 130 6.83 32.16 -0.88
C GLU A 130 6.82 31.11 0.22
N ARG A 131 5.98 30.10 0.05
CA ARG A 131 5.98 28.89 0.87
C ARG A 131 6.34 27.68 0.03
N LYS A 132 7.37 26.96 0.46
CA LYS A 132 7.65 25.60 -0.05
C LYS A 132 6.83 24.60 0.75
N VAL A 133 6.11 23.72 0.07
CA VAL A 133 5.36 22.61 0.64
C VAL A 133 5.69 21.34 -0.11
N GLN A 134 5.71 20.20 0.60
CA GLN A 134 5.70 18.87 -0.03
C GLN A 134 4.35 18.26 0.23
N THR A 135 3.62 17.92 -0.84
CA THR A 135 2.33 17.21 -0.72
C THR A 135 2.51 15.86 -0.03
N GLN A 136 1.51 15.42 0.70
CA GLN A 136 1.53 14.10 1.32
C GLN A 136 1.50 13.00 0.24
N THR A 137 1.94 11.79 0.60
CA THR A 137 1.93 10.66 -0.36
C THR A 137 0.53 10.14 -0.62
N GLY A 138 -0.42 10.40 0.28
CA GLY A 138 -1.77 9.83 0.26
C GLY A 138 -1.80 8.34 0.63
N LEU A 139 -0.64 7.75 0.90
CA LEU A 139 -0.53 6.35 1.31
C LEU A 139 -0.71 6.22 2.81
N GLY A 140 -1.19 5.06 3.24
CA GLY A 140 -1.39 4.74 4.63
C GLY A 140 -0.28 3.89 5.23
N LEU A 141 -0.59 3.26 6.37
CA LEU A 141 0.27 2.32 7.08
C LEU A 141 -0.51 1.04 7.37
N VAL A 142 0.06 -0.10 6.99
CA VAL A 142 -0.50 -1.44 7.26
C VAL A 142 0.58 -2.34 7.87
N HIS A 143 0.18 -3.15 8.83
CA HIS A 143 1.03 -4.14 9.48
C HIS A 143 0.68 -5.54 9.00
N THR A 144 1.68 -6.33 8.64
CA THR A 144 1.53 -7.74 8.28
C THR A 144 1.52 -8.60 9.53
N PHE A 145 0.64 -9.58 9.60
CA PHE A 145 0.69 -10.64 10.61
C PHE A 145 0.41 -12.02 10.03
N ILE A 146 0.82 -13.05 10.76
CA ILE A 146 0.65 -14.46 10.45
C ILE A 146 -0.04 -15.09 11.65
N ILE A 147 -1.08 -15.89 11.42
CA ILE A 147 -1.69 -16.72 12.46
C ILE A 147 -0.88 -18.00 12.57
N ALA A 148 -0.03 -18.10 13.59
CA ALA A 148 0.94 -19.18 13.75
C ALA A 148 0.29 -20.57 13.71
N ASP A 149 -0.78 -20.77 14.47
CA ASP A 149 -1.49 -22.06 14.58
C ASP A 149 -2.31 -22.43 13.34
N SER A 150 -2.34 -21.58 12.32
CA SER A 150 -3.04 -21.85 11.06
C SER A 150 -2.15 -22.44 9.97
N THR A 151 -0.82 -22.51 10.21
CA THR A 151 0.13 -22.98 9.22
C THR A 151 0.07 -24.51 9.13
N ARG A 152 -0.24 -25.01 7.93
CA ARG A 152 -0.33 -26.42 7.56
C ARG A 152 0.56 -26.71 6.36
N ALA A 153 0.59 -27.98 5.90
CA ALA A 153 1.38 -28.36 4.73
C ALA A 153 1.00 -27.61 3.45
N ALA A 154 -0.28 -27.34 3.26
CA ALA A 154 -0.80 -26.71 2.04
C ALA A 154 -1.57 -25.41 2.27
N THR A 155 -1.67 -24.93 3.52
CA THR A 155 -2.45 -23.75 3.86
C THR A 155 -1.79 -22.93 4.96
N ALA A 156 -2.07 -21.62 4.95
CA ALA A 156 -1.76 -20.70 6.05
C ALA A 156 -2.78 -19.57 6.07
N VAL A 157 -2.97 -18.93 7.22
CA VAL A 157 -3.76 -17.70 7.33
C VAL A 157 -2.83 -16.55 7.69
N CYS A 158 -2.77 -15.58 6.80
CA CYS A 158 -2.05 -14.33 7.00
C CYS A 158 -3.03 -13.17 6.96
N GLY A 159 -2.58 -11.98 7.28
CA GLY A 159 -3.46 -10.82 7.22
C GLY A 159 -2.71 -9.51 7.41
N GLY A 160 -3.49 -8.45 7.46
CA GLY A 160 -3.01 -7.11 7.72
C GLY A 160 -3.90 -6.37 8.70
N ARG A 161 -3.28 -5.44 9.43
CA ARG A 161 -3.97 -4.45 10.23
C ARG A 161 -3.60 -3.07 9.73
N ILE A 162 -4.59 -2.31 9.26
CA ILE A 162 -4.44 -0.92 8.85
C ILE A 162 -4.32 -0.07 10.10
N GLU A 163 -3.25 0.69 10.22
CA GLU A 163 -3.05 1.68 11.28
C GLU A 163 -3.43 3.07 10.78
N ILE A 164 -3.06 3.39 9.53
CA ILE A 164 -3.44 4.63 8.85
C ILE A 164 -4.01 4.25 7.49
N SER A 165 -5.25 4.66 7.22
CA SER A 165 -5.96 4.31 5.98
C SER A 165 -5.36 4.98 4.73
N GLY A 166 -4.59 6.07 4.91
CA GLY A 166 -4.22 6.95 3.82
C GLY A 166 -5.37 7.87 3.42
N GLU A 167 -5.24 8.54 2.29
CA GLU A 167 -6.28 9.42 1.76
C GLU A 167 -7.15 8.71 0.72
N GLY A 168 -8.45 9.02 0.75
CA GLY A 168 -9.42 8.46 -0.18
C GLY A 168 -9.88 7.05 0.17
N GLU A 169 -10.61 6.45 -0.76
CA GLU A 169 -11.21 5.14 -0.59
C GLU A 169 -10.17 4.02 -0.75
N ILE A 170 -10.29 2.99 0.08
CA ILE A 170 -9.53 1.75 -0.07
C ILE A 170 -10.17 0.90 -1.18
N LEU A 171 -9.44 0.76 -2.28
CA LEU A 171 -9.89 0.02 -3.48
C LEU A 171 -9.65 -1.49 -3.36
N ALA A 172 -8.61 -1.91 -2.63
CA ALA A 172 -8.29 -3.31 -2.39
C ALA A 172 -7.40 -3.46 -1.17
N ARG A 173 -7.50 -4.62 -0.52
CA ARG A 173 -6.60 -5.05 0.54
C ARG A 173 -6.39 -6.56 0.47
N GLY A 174 -5.25 -7.04 0.96
CA GLY A 174 -4.92 -8.45 0.89
C GLY A 174 -3.50 -8.73 1.35
N VAL A 175 -3.00 -9.89 0.95
CA VAL A 175 -1.61 -10.27 1.17
C VAL A 175 -0.96 -10.67 -0.15
N TYR A 176 0.28 -10.24 -0.34
CA TYR A 176 1.20 -10.83 -1.31
C TYR A 176 1.98 -11.95 -0.63
N TYR A 177 2.29 -13.03 -1.35
CA TYR A 177 3.13 -14.10 -0.86
C TYR A 177 4.03 -14.66 -1.96
N SER A 178 5.20 -15.19 -1.57
CA SER A 178 6.20 -15.74 -2.49
C SER A 178 7.10 -16.72 -1.74
N THR A 179 7.73 -17.63 -2.47
CA THR A 179 8.85 -18.45 -1.97
C THR A 179 10.18 -17.71 -2.08
N SER A 180 10.23 -16.60 -2.81
CA SER A 180 11.41 -15.77 -2.95
C SER A 180 11.43 -14.64 -1.93
N PRO A 181 12.56 -14.41 -1.24
CA PRO A 181 12.66 -13.34 -0.23
C PRO A 181 12.56 -11.94 -0.82
N ASP A 182 12.78 -11.74 -2.10
CA ASP A 182 12.60 -10.47 -2.80
C ASP A 182 11.17 -10.23 -3.30
N MET A 183 10.25 -11.20 -3.04
CA MET A 183 8.86 -11.14 -3.46
C MET A 183 8.69 -11.06 -4.99
N ASN A 184 9.57 -11.69 -5.75
CA ASN A 184 9.50 -11.72 -7.21
C ASN A 184 9.81 -13.14 -7.75
N PRO A 185 8.87 -13.83 -8.42
CA PRO A 185 7.45 -13.45 -8.59
C PRO A 185 6.67 -13.53 -7.27
N LYS A 186 5.52 -12.88 -7.21
CA LYS A 186 4.60 -12.95 -6.06
C LYS A 186 3.17 -13.22 -6.52
N ASP A 187 2.47 -14.00 -5.72
CA ASP A 187 1.03 -14.21 -5.81
C ASP A 187 0.30 -13.32 -4.81
N SER A 188 -1.04 -13.27 -4.91
CA SER A 188 -1.84 -12.46 -3.99
C SER A 188 -3.16 -13.14 -3.61
N VAL A 189 -3.60 -12.87 -2.39
CA VAL A 189 -4.94 -13.19 -1.91
C VAL A 189 -5.61 -11.91 -1.44
N LEU A 190 -6.78 -11.60 -2.04
CA LEU A 190 -7.58 -10.45 -1.65
C LEU A 190 -8.46 -10.78 -0.46
N SER A 191 -8.63 -9.80 0.42
CA SER A 191 -9.63 -9.86 1.49
C SER A 191 -10.89 -9.14 1.06
N THR A 192 -12.05 -9.72 1.39
CA THR A 192 -13.37 -9.10 1.23
C THR A 192 -13.82 -8.33 2.46
N SER A 193 -13.04 -8.38 3.56
CA SER A 193 -13.36 -7.66 4.79
C SER A 193 -13.18 -6.16 4.59
N ALA A 194 -14.15 -5.38 5.06
CA ALA A 194 -14.07 -3.92 5.12
C ALA A 194 -13.41 -3.40 6.42
N ALA A 195 -13.15 -4.29 7.39
CA ALA A 195 -12.55 -3.92 8.67
C ALA A 195 -11.06 -3.57 8.53
N ASP A 196 -10.55 -2.77 9.45
CA ASP A 196 -9.12 -2.41 9.48
C ASP A 196 -8.21 -3.61 9.71
N SER A 197 -8.69 -4.63 10.43
CA SER A 197 -8.01 -5.92 10.54
C SER A 197 -8.66 -6.93 9.61
N PHE A 198 -7.87 -7.56 8.74
CA PHE A 198 -8.36 -8.48 7.73
C PHE A 198 -7.50 -9.75 7.66
N LEU A 199 -8.15 -10.85 7.30
CA LEU A 199 -7.52 -12.17 7.12
C LEU A 199 -7.58 -12.59 5.66
N CYS A 200 -6.55 -13.33 5.24
CA CYS A 200 -6.41 -13.90 3.91
C CYS A 200 -5.95 -15.37 4.05
N PRO A 201 -6.86 -16.33 3.90
CA PRO A 201 -6.49 -17.73 3.84
C PRO A 201 -5.74 -18.04 2.55
N ILE A 202 -4.49 -18.44 2.65
CA ILE A 202 -3.66 -18.87 1.52
C ILE A 202 -3.80 -20.38 1.40
N ARG A 203 -3.98 -20.90 0.18
CA ARG A 203 -4.18 -22.31 -0.13
C ARG A 203 -3.24 -22.76 -1.25
N GLY A 204 -3.06 -24.08 -1.39
CA GLY A 204 -2.23 -24.66 -2.45
C GLY A 204 -0.74 -24.43 -2.25
N LEU A 205 -0.32 -24.23 -1.01
CA LEU A 205 1.09 -24.09 -0.64
C LEU A 205 1.80 -25.46 -0.78
N ARG A 206 3.11 -25.42 -0.94
CA ARG A 206 3.96 -26.63 -0.96
C ARG A 206 4.35 -26.98 0.47
N PRO A 207 4.33 -28.27 0.87
CA PRO A 207 4.82 -28.71 2.17
C PRO A 207 6.29 -28.36 2.40
N SER A 208 6.67 -28.24 3.67
CA SER A 208 8.06 -27.98 4.12
C SER A 208 8.74 -26.84 3.36
N THR A 209 7.96 -25.80 3.00
CA THR A 209 8.44 -24.70 2.17
C THR A 209 8.29 -23.37 2.92
N THR A 210 9.35 -22.56 2.90
CA THR A 210 9.32 -21.21 3.44
C THR A 210 8.66 -20.24 2.46
N TYR A 211 7.70 -19.47 2.96
CA TYR A 211 7.01 -18.40 2.27
C TYR A 211 7.26 -17.08 2.95
N TYR A 212 7.39 -16.04 2.14
CA TYR A 212 7.42 -14.64 2.55
C TYR A 212 6.06 -14.02 2.27
N VAL A 213 5.59 -13.15 3.15
CA VAL A 213 4.27 -12.54 3.05
C VAL A 213 4.33 -11.07 3.43
N GLU A 214 3.59 -10.25 2.69
CA GLU A 214 3.39 -8.81 2.96
C GLU A 214 1.90 -8.50 2.83
N ALA A 215 1.30 -7.92 3.87
CA ALA A 215 -0.01 -7.31 3.73
C ALA A 215 0.08 -6.09 2.81
N PHE A 216 -0.94 -5.84 2.02
CA PHE A 216 -1.03 -4.65 1.19
C PHE A 216 -2.41 -4.01 1.26
N VAL A 217 -2.43 -2.71 1.05
CA VAL A 217 -3.64 -1.92 0.84
C VAL A 217 -3.41 -1.03 -0.37
N ARG A 218 -4.41 -0.89 -1.22
CA ARG A 218 -4.40 -0.05 -2.42
C ARG A 218 -5.50 0.99 -2.34
N ASN A 219 -5.16 2.24 -2.57
CA ASN A 219 -6.06 3.36 -2.78
C ASN A 219 -5.78 4.03 -4.14
N HIS A 220 -6.38 5.18 -4.42
CA HIS A 220 -6.15 5.93 -5.66
C HIS A 220 -4.72 6.46 -5.81
N PHE A 221 -3.98 6.64 -4.71
CA PHE A 221 -2.61 7.16 -4.72
C PHE A 221 -1.56 6.06 -4.91
N GLY A 222 -1.93 4.78 -4.74
CA GLY A 222 -1.02 3.67 -4.95
C GLY A 222 -1.24 2.49 -4.01
N VAL A 223 -0.20 1.66 -3.92
CA VAL A 223 -0.15 0.50 -3.03
C VAL A 223 0.85 0.76 -1.91
N TYR A 224 0.46 0.49 -0.68
CA TYR A 224 1.36 0.49 0.46
C TYR A 224 1.36 -0.89 1.13
N ASN A 225 2.56 -1.35 1.49
CA ASN A 225 2.80 -2.69 2.00
C ASN A 225 3.20 -2.63 3.47
N GLY A 226 2.80 -3.66 4.20
CA GLY A 226 3.29 -3.91 5.56
C GLY A 226 4.68 -4.54 5.56
N THR A 227 5.26 -4.62 6.74
CA THR A 227 6.56 -5.28 6.93
C THR A 227 6.49 -6.74 6.47
N ARG A 228 7.49 -7.17 5.70
CA ARG A 228 7.63 -8.55 5.25
C ARG A 228 7.82 -9.47 6.45
N LYS A 229 7.11 -10.60 6.44
CA LYS A 229 7.23 -11.70 7.38
C LYS A 229 7.42 -13.00 6.63
N SER A 230 7.84 -14.05 7.33
CA SER A 230 7.99 -15.38 6.76
C SER A 230 7.39 -16.43 7.67
N PHE A 231 6.95 -17.52 7.07
CA PHE A 231 6.54 -18.74 7.73
C PHE A 231 7.00 -19.94 6.90
N THR A 232 7.13 -21.11 7.56
CA THR A 232 7.42 -22.36 6.87
C THR A 232 6.25 -23.29 7.07
N THR A 233 5.71 -23.83 5.98
CA THR A 233 4.65 -24.83 6.00
C THR A 233 5.14 -26.11 6.65
N THR A 234 4.25 -26.83 7.32
CA THR A 234 4.53 -28.15 7.88
C THR A 234 4.71 -29.17 6.77
N ASP A 235 5.22 -30.35 7.09
CA ASP A 235 5.24 -31.48 6.15
C ASP A 235 3.88 -32.23 6.09
N GLY A 236 2.94 -31.85 6.97
CA GLY A 236 1.60 -32.40 7.09
C GLY A 236 1.54 -33.76 7.81
N ARG A 237 2.69 -34.27 8.24
CA ARG A 237 2.76 -35.56 8.89
C ARG A 237 2.40 -35.49 10.35
N SER A 238 1.87 -36.61 10.86
CA SER A 238 1.72 -36.81 12.28
C SER A 238 3.08 -37.03 12.97
N VAL A 239 3.20 -36.63 14.20
CA VAL A 239 4.40 -36.75 15.01
C VAL A 239 4.10 -37.62 16.23
N VAL A 240 4.96 -38.63 16.48
CA VAL A 240 4.91 -39.44 17.68
C VAL A 240 6.16 -39.21 18.54
N SER A 241 6.04 -39.44 19.85
CA SER A 241 7.17 -39.44 20.74
C SER A 241 8.15 -40.59 20.43
N SER A 242 9.31 -40.53 21.03
CA SER A 242 10.18 -41.69 21.12
C SER A 242 9.45 -42.87 21.78
N LEU A 243 9.77 -44.08 21.35
CA LEU A 243 9.23 -45.31 21.91
C LEU A 243 9.80 -45.52 23.33
N ALA A 244 8.93 -45.74 24.28
CA ALA A 244 9.31 -46.20 25.61
C ALA A 244 9.09 -47.71 25.74
N VAL A 245 10.14 -48.44 26.09
CA VAL A 245 10.05 -49.87 26.38
C VAL A 245 9.82 -50.01 27.88
N LEU A 246 8.66 -50.51 28.27
CA LEU A 246 8.22 -50.59 29.64
C LEU A 246 8.59 -51.92 30.29
N HIS A 247 8.46 -53.01 29.57
CA HIS A 247 8.75 -54.37 30.04
C HIS A 247 9.11 -55.26 28.90
N VAL A 248 10.07 -56.16 29.08
CA VAL A 248 10.45 -57.20 28.11
C VAL A 248 10.51 -58.55 28.81
N SER A 249 9.91 -59.58 28.22
CA SER A 249 9.98 -60.97 28.63
C SER A 249 10.53 -61.83 27.49
N TYR A 250 10.61 -63.17 27.72
CA TYR A 250 11.08 -64.09 26.67
C TYR A 250 10.18 -64.07 25.42
N THR A 251 8.92 -63.72 25.54
CA THR A 251 7.94 -63.80 24.46
C THR A 251 7.09 -62.54 24.25
N SER A 252 7.31 -61.53 25.09
CA SER A 252 6.47 -60.30 25.00
C SER A 252 7.27 -59.06 25.35
N ALA A 253 6.84 -57.94 24.80
CA ALA A 253 7.28 -56.63 25.19
C ALA A 253 6.08 -55.68 25.38
N SER A 254 6.19 -54.86 26.43
CA SER A 254 5.26 -53.73 26.62
C SER A 254 5.95 -52.45 26.18
N VAL A 255 5.34 -51.76 25.25
CA VAL A 255 5.88 -50.52 24.69
C VAL A 255 4.82 -49.44 24.72
N SER A 256 5.27 -48.21 24.82
CA SER A 256 4.37 -47.03 24.76
C SER A 256 4.97 -45.92 23.91
N ALA A 257 4.11 -45.17 23.26
CA ALA A 257 4.43 -43.91 22.60
C ALA A 257 3.22 -42.98 22.66
N THR A 258 3.46 -41.68 22.51
CA THR A 258 2.40 -40.67 22.55
C THR A 258 2.35 -40.00 21.19
N VAL A 259 1.14 -39.77 20.69
CA VAL A 259 0.94 -38.92 19.52
C VAL A 259 1.11 -37.46 20.00
N LEU A 260 2.15 -36.79 19.51
CA LEU A 260 2.46 -35.40 19.84
C LEU A 260 1.71 -34.42 18.94
N SER A 261 1.43 -34.82 17.69
CA SER A 261 0.64 -34.08 16.75
C SER A 261 -0.05 -35.01 15.76
N ALA A 262 -1.30 -34.73 15.42
CA ALA A 262 -2.00 -35.45 14.36
C ALA A 262 -1.53 -35.10 12.96
N GLY A 263 -0.78 -34.00 12.79
CA GLY A 263 -0.48 -33.46 11.48
C GLY A 263 -1.67 -32.71 10.87
N ASP A 264 -1.78 -32.72 9.55
CA ASP A 264 -2.80 -31.95 8.83
C ASP A 264 -4.08 -32.75 8.54
N ALA A 265 -4.08 -34.04 8.86
CA ALA A 265 -5.21 -34.94 8.66
C ALA A 265 -5.49 -35.77 9.91
N PRO A 266 -6.73 -36.27 10.08
CA PRO A 266 -7.05 -37.20 11.16
C PRO A 266 -6.17 -38.47 11.09
N ILE A 267 -5.84 -38.98 12.26
CA ILE A 267 -5.13 -40.25 12.36
C ILE A 267 -6.14 -41.40 12.11
N GLU A 268 -5.92 -42.14 11.02
CA GLU A 268 -6.74 -43.28 10.65
C GLU A 268 -6.32 -44.55 11.40
N GLU A 269 -5.01 -44.75 11.56
CA GLU A 269 -4.44 -45.92 12.21
C GLU A 269 -3.25 -45.51 13.08
N ARG A 270 -3.11 -46.10 14.23
CA ARG A 270 -1.95 -45.99 15.09
C ARG A 270 -1.62 -47.34 15.72
N GLY A 271 -0.35 -47.63 15.86
CA GLY A 271 0.08 -48.92 16.39
C GLY A 271 1.57 -49.05 16.49
N PHE A 272 2.02 -50.29 16.55
CA PHE A 272 3.44 -50.61 16.58
C PHE A 272 3.77 -51.67 15.52
N CYS A 273 4.92 -51.50 14.88
CA CYS A 273 5.53 -52.57 14.08
C CYS A 273 6.86 -52.98 14.72
N TRP A 274 7.26 -54.23 14.50
CA TRP A 274 8.49 -54.80 15.02
C TRP A 274 9.16 -55.74 14.04
N SER A 275 10.47 -55.89 14.13
CA SER A 275 11.24 -56.78 13.29
C SER A 275 12.52 -57.20 14.02
N THR A 276 13.12 -58.31 13.60
CA THR A 276 14.49 -58.70 13.95
C THR A 276 15.53 -57.94 13.12
N LEU A 277 15.10 -57.27 12.04
CA LEU A 277 15.94 -56.42 11.20
C LEU A 277 15.69 -54.94 11.54
N PRO A 278 16.67 -54.07 11.33
CA PRO A 278 16.47 -52.62 11.47
C PRO A 278 15.35 -52.09 10.58
N ASP A 279 14.81 -50.93 10.96
CA ASP A 279 13.80 -50.18 10.22
C ASP A 279 12.51 -50.96 9.85
N PRO A 280 11.75 -51.47 10.85
CA PRO A 280 10.48 -52.12 10.60
C PRO A 280 9.48 -51.17 9.97
N THR A 281 8.72 -51.65 8.98
CA THR A 281 7.66 -50.89 8.28
C THR A 281 6.34 -51.66 8.31
N LEU A 282 5.22 -51.01 8.04
CA LEU A 282 3.91 -51.63 7.94
C LEU A 282 3.84 -52.65 6.80
N THR A 283 4.68 -52.53 5.79
CA THR A 283 4.67 -53.42 4.61
C THR A 283 5.57 -54.62 4.76
N ASN A 284 6.62 -54.55 5.57
CA ASN A 284 7.64 -55.61 5.67
C ASN A 284 7.74 -56.25 7.07
N SER A 285 6.91 -55.84 8.00
CA SER A 285 7.03 -56.24 9.40
C SER A 285 5.68 -56.54 10.03
N PRO A 286 5.60 -57.52 10.97
CA PRO A 286 4.45 -57.64 11.81
C PRO A 286 4.10 -56.32 12.50
N HIS A 287 2.81 -56.08 12.63
CA HIS A 287 2.30 -54.85 13.29
C HIS A 287 1.02 -55.16 14.05
N VAL A 288 0.72 -54.29 15.00
CA VAL A 288 -0.52 -54.27 15.71
C VAL A 288 -1.14 -52.90 15.64
N GLU A 289 -2.35 -52.84 15.18
CA GLU A 289 -3.19 -51.63 15.30
C GLU A 289 -3.73 -51.55 16.74
N VAL A 290 -3.57 -50.39 17.35
CA VAL A 290 -4.01 -50.16 18.74
C VAL A 290 -5.23 -49.24 18.78
N GLY A 291 -5.59 -48.70 17.64
CA GLY A 291 -6.79 -47.86 17.47
C GLY A 291 -6.64 -46.80 16.41
N SER A 292 -7.76 -46.12 16.18
CA SER A 292 -7.86 -44.92 15.38
C SER A 292 -8.21 -43.73 16.27
N GLY A 293 -8.04 -42.52 15.76
CA GLY A 293 -8.53 -41.32 16.45
C GLY A 293 -7.58 -40.17 16.39
N THR A 294 -8.17 -39.00 16.56
CA THR A 294 -7.54 -37.69 16.40
C THR A 294 -6.99 -37.11 17.71
N SER A 295 -7.11 -37.83 18.84
CA SER A 295 -6.63 -37.28 20.11
C SER A 295 -5.11 -37.33 20.18
N GLU A 296 -4.52 -36.18 20.28
CA GLU A 296 -3.13 -36.01 20.71
C GLU A 296 -2.97 -36.60 22.11
N ASN A 297 -1.78 -37.10 22.44
CA ASN A 297 -1.47 -37.72 23.74
C ASN A 297 -2.19 -39.05 24.09
N ALA A 298 -2.62 -39.81 23.08
CA ALA A 298 -3.09 -41.15 23.34
C ALA A 298 -1.91 -42.12 23.60
N SER A 299 -1.92 -42.77 24.73
CA SER A 299 -0.97 -43.87 25.02
C SER A 299 -1.43 -45.15 24.38
N PHE A 300 -0.50 -46.01 23.99
CA PHE A 300 -0.75 -47.31 23.38
C PHE A 300 -0.71 -48.40 24.46
N PRO A 301 -1.66 -49.35 24.45
CA PRO A 301 -1.61 -50.46 25.38
C PRO A 301 -0.43 -51.41 25.11
N PRO A 302 -0.02 -52.22 26.08
CA PRO A 302 1.06 -53.16 25.89
C PRO A 302 0.72 -54.24 24.84
N LEU A 303 1.74 -54.66 24.10
CA LEU A 303 1.62 -55.74 23.13
C LEU A 303 1.39 -57.09 23.84
N SER A 304 0.40 -57.85 23.38
CA SER A 304 0.12 -59.17 23.94
C SER A 304 1.19 -60.21 23.55
N PRO A 305 1.44 -61.22 24.42
CA PRO A 305 2.55 -62.17 24.27
C PRO A 305 2.55 -63.04 23.02
N GLU A 306 1.42 -63.21 22.36
CA GLU A 306 1.23 -64.21 21.31
C GLU A 306 1.87 -63.89 19.93
N ARG A 307 2.54 -62.74 19.79
CA ARG A 307 2.97 -62.23 18.47
C ARG A 307 4.45 -61.93 18.31
N LEU A 308 5.30 -62.18 19.30
CA LEU A 308 6.72 -61.87 19.20
C LEU A 308 7.54 -63.10 18.79
N PRO A 309 8.36 -63.05 17.72
CA PRO A 309 9.35 -64.08 17.43
C PRO A 309 10.45 -64.06 18.51
N SER A 310 11.03 -65.25 18.81
CA SER A 310 12.19 -65.35 19.69
C SER A 310 13.41 -64.69 19.04
N GLY A 311 13.94 -63.65 19.67
CA GLY A 311 15.12 -62.91 19.17
C GLY A 311 15.11 -61.44 19.58
N GLN A 312 16.16 -60.71 19.24
CA GLN A 312 16.18 -59.25 19.38
C GLN A 312 15.16 -58.64 18.40
N THR A 313 14.27 -57.82 18.91
CA THR A 313 13.18 -57.21 18.14
C THR A 313 13.28 -55.69 18.22
N THR A 314 13.26 -55.03 17.06
CA THR A 314 13.16 -53.58 16.98
C THR A 314 11.69 -53.18 16.91
N HIS A 315 11.28 -52.20 17.68
CA HIS A 315 9.89 -51.71 17.80
C HIS A 315 9.74 -50.28 17.33
N ARG A 316 8.57 -49.97 16.80
CA ARG A 316 8.28 -48.64 16.33
C ARG A 316 6.80 -48.26 16.43
N ALA A 317 6.54 -47.02 16.86
CA ALA A 317 5.21 -46.45 16.84
C ALA A 317 4.86 -45.86 15.45
N ILE A 318 3.64 -46.08 15.00
CA ILE A 318 3.17 -45.67 13.68
C ILE A 318 1.87 -44.87 13.79
N PRO A 319 1.84 -43.63 13.36
CA PRO A 319 0.62 -42.96 12.95
C PRO A 319 0.53 -42.97 11.41
N THR A 320 -0.63 -43.28 10.87
CA THR A 320 -0.94 -43.09 9.45
C THR A 320 -2.01 -42.02 9.30
N THR A 321 -1.78 -41.10 8.38
CA THR A 321 -2.75 -40.08 7.97
C THR A 321 -3.16 -40.29 6.52
N SER A 322 -4.38 -39.96 6.16
CA SER A 322 -4.90 -40.10 4.78
C SER A 322 -4.31 -39.04 3.85
N SER A 323 -3.01 -39.07 3.58
CA SER A 323 -2.47 -38.34 2.43
C SER A 323 -2.37 -39.27 1.24
N ALA A 324 -3.10 -38.97 0.18
CA ALA A 324 -3.06 -39.74 -1.05
C ALA A 324 -1.63 -39.99 -1.54
N GLY A 325 -1.19 -41.24 -1.47
CA GLY A 325 -0.06 -41.77 -2.23
C GLY A 325 1.31 -41.71 -1.60
N THR A 326 1.57 -42.51 -0.64
CA THR A 326 2.81 -43.16 -0.19
C THR A 326 2.87 -43.25 1.34
N LYS A 327 2.75 -44.43 1.89
CA LYS A 327 3.02 -44.69 3.32
C LYS A 327 4.45 -44.27 3.64
N PRO A 328 4.67 -43.36 4.61
CA PRO A 328 6.01 -42.96 4.92
C PRO A 328 6.84 -44.08 5.55
N PRO A 329 8.12 -44.11 5.28
CA PRO A 329 9.01 -45.02 6.02
C PRO A 329 9.02 -44.60 7.49
N CYS A 330 8.98 -45.57 8.32
CA CYS A 330 9.04 -45.39 9.76
C CYS A 330 10.40 -44.74 10.16
N ALA A 331 10.49 -43.65 10.94
CA ALA A 331 11.72 -42.94 11.27
C ALA A 331 12.48 -43.60 12.44
N SER A 332 13.70 -43.81 12.17
CA SER A 332 14.89 -44.08 13.02
C SER A 332 14.90 -44.99 14.26
N PRO A 333 15.89 -45.83 14.38
CA PRO A 333 16.00 -46.84 15.43
C PRO A 333 16.69 -46.27 16.66
N TRP A 334 16.26 -46.72 17.84
CA TRP A 334 17.16 -46.90 18.96
C TRP A 334 16.88 -48.29 19.56
N CYS A 335 17.95 -49.02 19.69
CA CYS A 335 18.01 -50.29 20.45
C CYS A 335 17.54 -50.12 21.88
#